data_2fcea2c77b9e0836c999471804f1e9cc
#
_entry.id   2fcea2c77b9e0836c999471804f1e9cc
#
_cell.length_a   1.000
_cell.length_b   1.000
_cell.length_c   1.000
_cell.angle_alpha   90.00
_cell.angle_beta   90.00
_cell.angle_gamma   90.00
#
_symmetry.space_group_name_H-M   'P 1'
#
loop_
_entity.id
_entity.type
_entity.pdbx_description
1 polymer ?
#
loop_
_entity_poly.entity_id
_entity_poly.type
_entity_poly.pdbx_seq_one_letter_code
_entity_poly.pdbx_strand_id
1 'polypeptide(L)'
;MASTRSGFVKFGDFEGEASDSKHKGWSILHSVSAPLTRATGGFEQSERGGGATAVGQITVVKDLDSATVKIQKACVSGQKLSKVTIELCTMTGGATQPYLSYELEDAIVTAYDLEEPTDAKSLQPTERVSFTYAKATWTYGKFGTDGASQGKVTDNYTVGAAKK
;
A
#
# COMPACT_ATOMS: atom_id res chain seq x y z
N MET A 1 1.39 -20.37 17.75
CA MET A 1 2.02 -19.04 17.69
C MET A 1 1.14 -18.14 16.84
N ALA A 2 0.71 -17.03 17.38
CA ALA A 2 -0.02 -16.03 16.60
C ALA A 2 0.84 -15.58 15.43
N SER A 3 0.22 -15.40 14.25
CA SER A 3 0.88 -14.83 13.09
C SER A 3 1.42 -13.45 13.46
N THR A 4 2.70 -13.27 13.27
CA THR A 4 3.42 -12.04 13.58
C THR A 4 3.53 -11.12 12.36
N ARG A 5 2.56 -11.19 11.46
CA ARG A 5 2.46 -10.27 10.32
C ARG A 5 1.62 -9.07 10.68
N SER A 6 2.07 -7.92 10.25
CA SER A 6 1.39 -6.64 10.41
C SER A 6 1.55 -5.80 9.15
N GLY A 7 0.70 -4.82 8.98
CA GLY A 7 0.79 -3.88 7.87
C GLY A 7 0.55 -2.47 8.35
N PHE A 8 1.18 -1.52 7.68
CA PHE A 8 1.07 -0.10 7.98
C PHE A 8 0.99 0.70 6.69
N VAL A 9 0.25 1.80 6.72
CA VAL A 9 0.14 2.73 5.60
C VAL A 9 0.24 4.16 6.09
N LYS A 10 0.98 4.99 5.36
CA LYS A 10 1.09 6.43 5.61
C LYS A 10 0.62 7.19 4.37
N PHE A 11 -0.41 8.00 4.53
CA PHE A 11 -0.93 8.88 3.47
C PHE A 11 -0.32 10.27 3.61
N GLY A 12 0.72 10.55 2.85
CA GLY A 12 1.40 11.85 2.92
C GLY A 12 1.85 12.17 4.34
N ASP A 13 1.43 13.32 4.84
CA ASP A 13 1.67 13.79 6.21
C ASP A 13 0.50 13.54 7.17
N PHE A 14 -0.52 12.79 6.74
CA PHE A 14 -1.69 12.52 7.59
C PHE A 14 -1.30 11.60 8.75
N GLU A 15 -1.53 12.07 9.95
CA GLU A 15 -1.19 11.32 11.17
C GLU A 15 -2.26 10.28 11.48
N GLY A 16 -1.83 9.01 11.55
CA GLY A 16 -2.60 7.90 12.07
C GLY A 16 -2.26 7.60 13.52
N GLU A 17 -2.71 6.47 14.03
CA GLU A 17 -2.63 6.11 15.45
C GLU A 17 -1.82 4.85 15.74
N ALA A 18 -1.04 4.36 14.78
CA ALA A 18 -0.13 3.24 15.03
C ALA A 18 0.93 3.62 16.06
N SER A 19 1.16 2.73 17.01
CA SER A 19 2.12 2.91 18.10
C SER A 19 3.41 2.11 17.94
N ASP A 20 3.53 1.35 16.85
CA ASP A 20 4.76 0.63 16.51
C ASP A 20 5.95 1.57 16.46
N SER A 21 7.10 1.15 16.98
CA SER A 21 8.28 2.02 17.12
C SER A 21 8.81 2.57 15.79
N LYS A 22 8.64 1.83 14.70
CA LYS A 22 9.07 2.24 13.36
C LYS A 22 7.96 2.92 12.56
N HIS A 23 6.71 2.73 12.95
CA HIS A 23 5.53 3.21 12.22
C HIS A 23 4.66 4.14 13.06
N LYS A 24 5.29 4.85 14.00
CA LYS A 24 4.57 5.81 14.84
C LYS A 24 3.89 6.87 13.97
N GLY A 25 2.59 7.06 14.20
CA GLY A 25 1.77 8.00 13.41
C GLY A 25 1.37 7.49 12.03
N TRP A 26 1.60 6.22 11.71
CA TRP A 26 1.03 5.56 10.55
C TRP A 26 -0.36 5.02 10.87
N SER A 27 -1.09 4.58 9.86
CA SER A 27 -2.35 3.85 10.04
C SER A 27 -2.10 2.35 10.04
N ILE A 28 -2.84 1.62 10.88
CA ILE A 28 -2.79 0.15 10.90
C ILE A 28 -3.54 -0.39 9.69
N LEU A 29 -2.87 -1.23 8.92
CA LEU A 29 -3.35 -1.82 7.68
C LEU A 29 -3.78 -3.26 7.90
N HIS A 30 -4.98 -3.63 7.46
CA HIS A 30 -5.50 -5.00 7.54
C HIS A 30 -5.36 -5.75 6.23
N SER A 31 -5.54 -5.07 5.09
CA SER A 31 -5.37 -5.69 3.78
C SER A 31 -4.95 -4.68 2.73
N VAL A 32 -4.29 -5.18 1.68
CA VAL A 32 -3.90 -4.40 0.51
C VAL A 32 -4.16 -5.21 -0.75
N SER A 33 -4.69 -4.55 -1.77
CA SER A 33 -4.83 -5.08 -3.12
C SER A 33 -4.16 -4.10 -4.09
N ALA A 34 -3.16 -4.58 -4.81
CA ALA A 34 -2.35 -3.77 -5.71
C ALA A 34 -2.23 -4.46 -7.08
N PRO A 35 -3.30 -4.46 -7.89
CA PRO A 35 -3.31 -5.19 -9.16
C PRO A 35 -2.44 -4.53 -10.21
N LEU A 36 -1.69 -5.35 -10.93
CA LEU A 36 -0.92 -4.98 -12.12
C LEU A 36 -1.36 -5.90 -13.25
N THR A 37 -1.72 -5.32 -14.39
CA THR A 37 -2.13 -6.08 -15.56
C THR A 37 -1.39 -5.60 -16.80
N ARG A 38 -1.23 -6.50 -17.77
CA ARG A 38 -0.69 -6.18 -19.07
C ARG A 38 -1.55 -6.83 -20.13
N ALA A 39 -2.14 -6.01 -21.00
CA ALA A 39 -2.81 -6.51 -22.19
C ALA A 39 -1.74 -7.04 -23.17
N THR A 40 -1.97 -8.21 -23.76
CA THR A 40 -1.15 -8.75 -24.83
C THR A 40 -1.93 -8.66 -26.15
N GLY A 41 -1.29 -8.23 -27.23
CA GLY A 41 -1.96 -7.97 -28.51
C GLY A 41 -2.41 -9.22 -29.26
N GLY A 42 -1.94 -10.42 -28.90
CA GLY A 42 -2.30 -11.65 -29.57
C GLY A 42 -1.46 -12.85 -29.09
N PHE A 43 -1.70 -14.01 -29.69
CA PHE A 43 -0.94 -15.23 -29.38
C PHE A 43 0.36 -15.35 -30.19
N GLU A 44 0.52 -14.56 -31.23
CA GLU A 44 1.75 -14.54 -32.03
C GLU A 44 2.91 -13.92 -31.23
N GLN A 45 4.09 -14.53 -31.35
CA GLN A 45 5.25 -14.15 -30.54
C GLN A 45 5.68 -12.68 -30.75
N SER A 46 5.51 -12.14 -31.95
CA SER A 46 5.82 -10.74 -32.28
C SER A 46 4.85 -9.74 -31.63
N GLU A 47 3.63 -10.16 -31.31
CA GLU A 47 2.59 -9.29 -30.75
C GLU A 47 2.51 -9.38 -29.22
N ARG A 48 3.03 -10.44 -28.60
CA ARG A 48 2.93 -10.73 -27.16
C ARG A 48 3.59 -9.68 -26.28
N GLY A 49 4.58 -8.98 -26.76
CA GLY A 49 5.29 -7.91 -26.03
C GLY A 49 4.71 -6.51 -26.19
N GLY A 50 3.77 -6.30 -27.13
CA GLY A 50 3.29 -4.97 -27.54
C GLY A 50 2.13 -4.40 -26.73
N GLY A 51 1.58 -5.15 -25.76
CA GLY A 51 0.40 -4.71 -25.02
C GLY A 51 0.68 -3.59 -24.02
N ALA A 52 -0.34 -2.77 -23.75
CA ALA A 52 -0.28 -1.72 -22.75
C ALA A 52 -0.28 -2.28 -21.34
N THR A 53 0.56 -1.72 -20.47
CA THR A 53 0.51 -1.97 -19.04
C THR A 53 -0.63 -1.17 -18.43
N ALA A 54 -1.47 -1.82 -17.65
CA ALA A 54 -2.48 -1.16 -16.83
C ALA A 54 -2.11 -1.35 -15.35
N VAL A 55 -1.88 -0.24 -14.67
CA VAL A 55 -1.80 -0.22 -13.21
C VAL A 55 -3.19 0.01 -12.67
N GLY A 56 -3.68 -0.96 -11.90
CA GLY A 56 -4.96 -0.83 -11.21
C GLY A 56 -4.85 0.10 -10.01
N GLN A 57 -6.01 0.51 -9.50
CA GLN A 57 -6.06 1.23 -8.23
C GLN A 57 -5.55 0.33 -7.12
N ILE A 58 -4.81 0.90 -6.19
CA ILE A 58 -4.50 0.23 -4.94
C ILE A 58 -5.66 0.46 -3.99
N THR A 59 -6.12 -0.61 -3.36
CA THR A 59 -7.17 -0.56 -2.33
C THR A 59 -6.61 -1.10 -1.03
N VAL A 60 -6.76 -0.33 0.03
CA VAL A 60 -6.35 -0.71 1.38
C VAL A 60 -7.55 -0.73 2.31
N VAL A 61 -7.53 -1.66 3.26
CA VAL A 61 -8.44 -1.68 4.41
C VAL A 61 -7.61 -1.37 5.65
N LYS A 62 -7.96 -0.32 6.35
CA LYS A 62 -7.23 0.17 7.52
C LYS A 62 -8.18 0.49 8.68
N ASP A 63 -7.64 0.61 9.88
CA ASP A 63 -8.40 1.09 11.02
C ASP A 63 -8.86 2.54 10.79
N LEU A 64 -10.06 2.88 11.30
CA LEU A 64 -10.41 4.28 11.49
C LEU A 64 -9.47 4.90 12.51
N ASP A 65 -8.95 6.06 12.18
CA ASP A 65 -8.00 6.79 13.03
C ASP A 65 -8.03 8.29 12.74
N SER A 66 -7.11 9.03 13.30
CA SER A 66 -7.03 10.48 13.11
C SER A 66 -6.75 10.93 11.67
N ALA A 67 -6.26 10.04 10.80
CA ALA A 67 -6.08 10.32 9.37
C ALA A 67 -7.39 10.27 8.57
N THR A 68 -8.43 9.61 9.07
CA THR A 68 -9.69 9.33 8.38
C THR A 68 -10.32 10.57 7.74
N VAL A 69 -10.51 11.64 8.51
CA VAL A 69 -11.16 12.89 8.02
C VAL A 69 -10.36 13.57 6.93
N LYS A 70 -9.04 13.53 7.01
CA LYS A 70 -8.13 14.08 5.99
C LYS A 70 -8.16 13.26 4.71
N ILE A 71 -8.26 11.94 4.83
CA ILE A 71 -8.41 11.02 3.67
C ILE A 71 -9.75 11.28 2.98
N GLN A 72 -10.84 11.42 3.73
CA GLN A 72 -12.15 11.78 3.19
C GLN A 72 -12.09 13.12 2.43
N LYS A 73 -11.45 14.13 3.03
CA LYS A 73 -11.27 15.43 2.39
C LYS A 73 -10.42 15.35 1.14
N ALA A 74 -9.35 14.58 1.15
CA ALA A 74 -8.50 14.36 -0.01
C ALA A 74 -9.28 13.69 -1.15
N CYS A 75 -10.16 12.75 -0.84
CA CYS A 75 -11.02 12.09 -1.83
C CYS A 75 -11.95 13.08 -2.54
N VAL A 76 -12.69 13.90 -1.78
CA VAL A 76 -13.68 14.81 -2.37
C VAL A 76 -13.06 16.04 -3.03
N SER A 77 -11.85 16.42 -2.64
CA SER A 77 -11.15 17.57 -3.21
C SER A 77 -10.24 17.23 -4.38
N GLY A 78 -9.96 15.94 -4.62
CA GLY A 78 -8.97 15.53 -5.60
C GLY A 78 -7.54 15.92 -5.23
N GLN A 79 -7.25 16.11 -3.95
CA GLN A 79 -5.93 16.51 -3.48
C GLN A 79 -4.87 15.47 -3.88
N LYS A 80 -3.79 15.94 -4.48
CA LYS A 80 -2.65 15.11 -4.77
C LYS A 80 -1.78 14.97 -3.52
N LEU A 81 -1.51 13.72 -3.13
CA LEU A 81 -0.59 13.39 -2.07
C LEU A 81 0.79 13.14 -2.69
N SER A 82 1.82 13.75 -2.12
CA SER A 82 3.19 13.60 -2.64
C SER A 82 3.66 12.14 -2.58
N LYS A 83 3.27 11.43 -1.53
CA LYS A 83 3.65 10.03 -1.32
C LYS A 83 2.61 9.30 -0.47
N VAL A 84 2.33 8.06 -0.84
CA VAL A 84 1.70 7.06 0.05
C VAL A 84 2.69 5.92 0.22
N THR A 85 2.95 5.51 1.44
CA THR A 85 3.87 4.41 1.75
C THR A 85 3.10 3.28 2.41
N ILE A 86 3.29 2.06 1.91
CA ILE A 86 2.71 0.84 2.47
C ILE A 86 3.86 -0.08 2.87
N GLU A 87 3.82 -0.59 4.08
CA GLU A 87 4.79 -1.58 4.55
C GLU A 87 4.08 -2.80 5.11
N LEU A 88 4.41 -3.96 4.55
CA LEU A 88 4.02 -5.26 5.08
C LEU A 88 5.19 -5.81 5.88
N CYS A 89 4.93 -6.11 7.14
CA CYS A 89 5.94 -6.42 8.13
C CYS A 89 5.78 -7.80 8.72
N THR A 90 6.88 -8.34 9.19
CA THR A 90 6.92 -9.54 10.03
C THR A 90 7.68 -9.24 11.32
N MET A 91 7.36 -9.94 12.39
CA MET A 91 8.10 -9.86 13.63
C MET A 91 9.28 -10.84 13.58
N THR A 92 10.49 -10.32 13.59
CA THR A 92 11.69 -11.13 13.54
C THR A 92 12.74 -10.52 14.46
N GLY A 93 13.41 -11.36 15.27
CA GLY A 93 14.42 -10.86 16.21
C GLY A 93 13.88 -9.89 17.27
N GLY A 94 12.59 -9.98 17.61
CA GLY A 94 11.94 -9.11 18.60
C GLY A 94 11.58 -7.71 18.06
N ALA A 95 11.73 -7.47 16.75
CA ALA A 95 11.38 -6.19 16.13
C ALA A 95 10.52 -6.39 14.88
N THR A 96 9.68 -5.39 14.59
CA THR A 96 8.91 -5.32 13.35
C THR A 96 9.84 -4.99 12.19
N GLN A 97 9.86 -5.86 11.17
CA GLN A 97 10.70 -5.69 9.98
C GLN A 97 9.85 -5.70 8.71
N PRO A 98 9.93 -4.67 7.87
CA PRO A 98 9.22 -4.67 6.59
C PRO A 98 9.86 -5.65 5.62
N TYR A 99 9.07 -6.60 5.10
CA TYR A 99 9.50 -7.52 4.06
C TYR A 99 9.06 -7.07 2.66
N LEU A 100 8.04 -6.22 2.57
CA LEU A 100 7.58 -5.64 1.31
C LEU A 100 7.15 -4.21 1.56
N SER A 101 7.71 -3.27 0.81
CA SER A 101 7.38 -1.86 0.88
C SER A 101 6.96 -1.35 -0.49
N TYR A 102 5.92 -0.52 -0.51
CA TYR A 102 5.49 0.26 -1.67
C TYR A 102 5.62 1.73 -1.34
N GLU A 103 6.37 2.46 -2.14
CA GLU A 103 6.36 3.93 -2.17
C GLU A 103 5.65 4.39 -3.43
N LEU A 104 4.56 5.12 -3.26
CA LEU A 104 3.66 5.52 -4.33
C LEU A 104 3.62 7.04 -4.40
N GLU A 105 4.17 7.60 -5.48
CA GLU A 105 4.32 9.05 -5.63
C GLU A 105 3.14 9.63 -6.43
N ASP A 106 2.79 10.86 -6.11
CA ASP A 106 1.69 11.61 -6.73
C ASP A 106 0.37 10.83 -6.69
N ALA A 107 -0.02 10.40 -5.50
CA ALA A 107 -1.23 9.62 -5.30
C ALA A 107 -2.47 10.50 -5.19
N ILE A 108 -3.58 10.01 -5.73
CA ILE A 108 -4.89 10.64 -5.64
C ILE A 108 -5.86 9.60 -5.08
N VAL A 109 -6.54 9.94 -3.96
CA VAL A 109 -7.60 9.11 -3.40
C VAL A 109 -8.81 9.18 -4.33
N THR A 110 -9.23 8.03 -4.85
CA THR A 110 -10.31 7.91 -5.83
C THR A 110 -11.61 7.38 -5.25
N ALA A 111 -11.54 6.65 -4.14
CA ALA A 111 -12.70 6.11 -3.46
C ALA A 111 -12.44 5.98 -1.96
N TYR A 112 -13.45 6.24 -1.20
CA TYR A 112 -13.48 6.06 0.26
C TYR A 112 -14.80 5.38 0.62
N ASP A 113 -14.73 4.34 1.43
CA ASP A 113 -15.91 3.62 1.89
C ASP A 113 -15.77 3.24 3.37
N LEU A 114 -16.77 3.63 4.14
CA LEU A 114 -16.90 3.24 5.53
C LEU A 114 -17.85 2.03 5.61
N GLU A 115 -17.28 0.87 5.82
CA GLU A 115 -18.02 -0.39 5.98
C GLU A 115 -17.94 -0.84 7.44
N GLU A 116 -18.73 -0.24 8.29
CA GLU A 116 -18.75 -0.60 9.71
C GLU A 116 -20.12 -1.16 10.10
N PRO A 117 -20.23 -2.46 10.41
CA PRO A 117 -21.46 -2.99 10.97
C PRO A 117 -21.64 -2.46 12.41
N THR A 118 -22.79 -1.85 12.66
CA THR A 118 -23.11 -1.22 13.95
C THR A 118 -23.29 -2.21 15.09
N ASP A 119 -23.44 -3.49 14.76
CA ASP A 119 -23.58 -4.59 15.72
C ASP A 119 -22.31 -5.47 15.81
N ALA A 120 -21.20 -5.01 15.23
CA ALA A 120 -19.96 -5.75 15.23
C ALA A 120 -19.42 -5.95 16.64
N LYS A 121 -18.92 -7.15 16.90
CA LYS A 121 -18.25 -7.47 18.16
C LYS A 121 -16.81 -6.94 18.24
N SER A 122 -16.26 -6.48 17.11
CA SER A 122 -14.96 -5.83 17.06
C SER A 122 -15.07 -4.42 17.60
N LEU A 123 -14.14 -4.03 18.44
CA LEU A 123 -14.05 -2.68 18.99
C LEU A 123 -13.35 -1.70 18.03
N GLN A 124 -12.76 -2.21 16.96
CA GLN A 124 -11.96 -1.40 16.04
C GLN A 124 -12.65 -1.31 14.68
N PRO A 125 -13.28 -0.18 14.36
CA PRO A 125 -13.87 0.05 13.05
C PRO A 125 -12.80 0.16 11.97
N THR A 126 -13.17 -0.24 10.73
CA THR A 126 -12.29 -0.19 9.57
C THR A 126 -12.89 0.62 8.44
N GLU A 127 -12.04 1.04 7.52
CA GLU A 127 -12.40 1.78 6.31
C GLU A 127 -11.63 1.26 5.11
N ARG A 128 -12.22 1.43 3.92
CA ARG A 128 -11.60 1.06 2.66
C ARG A 128 -11.25 2.33 1.88
N VAL A 129 -10.01 2.42 1.45
CA VAL A 129 -9.49 3.55 0.68
C VAL A 129 -8.88 3.05 -0.61
N SER A 130 -9.29 3.60 -1.73
CA SER A 130 -8.69 3.32 -3.03
C SER A 130 -8.00 4.56 -3.57
N PHE A 131 -6.86 4.37 -4.22
CA PHE A 131 -6.10 5.47 -4.79
C PHE A 131 -5.29 5.04 -6.01
N THR A 132 -5.01 6.01 -6.87
CA THR A 132 -4.10 5.89 -8.01
C THR A 132 -2.76 6.55 -7.67
N TYR A 133 -1.76 6.33 -8.50
CA TYR A 133 -0.42 6.89 -8.32
C TYR A 133 0.25 7.12 -9.67
N ALA A 134 1.23 8.01 -9.71
CA ALA A 134 2.02 8.27 -10.92
C ALA A 134 3.30 7.42 -10.99
N LYS A 135 3.87 7.06 -9.85
CA LYS A 135 5.06 6.22 -9.79
C LYS A 135 4.99 5.28 -8.60
N ALA A 136 5.42 4.05 -8.80
CA ALA A 136 5.57 3.06 -7.73
C ALA A 136 7.03 2.63 -7.62
N THR A 137 7.52 2.51 -6.40
CA THR A 137 8.77 1.87 -6.07
C THR A 137 8.48 0.70 -5.14
N TRP A 138 8.91 -0.48 -5.54
CA TRP A 138 8.71 -1.72 -4.78
C TRP A 138 10.03 -2.17 -4.18
N THR A 139 10.02 -2.49 -2.91
CA THR A 139 11.21 -3.01 -2.23
C THR A 139 10.84 -4.28 -1.48
N TYR A 140 11.55 -5.36 -1.78
CA TYR A 140 11.46 -6.62 -1.04
C TYR A 140 12.69 -6.80 -0.17
N GLY A 141 12.49 -7.00 1.13
CA GLY A 141 13.54 -7.26 2.09
C GLY A 141 13.65 -8.75 2.42
N LYS A 142 14.83 -9.30 2.33
CA LYS A 142 15.13 -10.66 2.75
C LYS A 142 15.62 -10.68 4.19
N PHE A 143 15.09 -11.59 4.99
CA PHE A 143 15.53 -11.81 6.36
C PHE A 143 15.85 -13.29 6.58
N GLY A 144 16.92 -13.56 7.31
CA GLY A 144 17.24 -14.89 7.78
C GLY A 144 16.30 -15.34 8.93
N THR A 145 16.39 -16.60 9.28
CA THR A 145 15.63 -17.17 10.40
C THR A 145 15.99 -16.53 11.76
N ASP A 146 17.17 -15.94 11.82
CA ASP A 146 17.68 -15.17 12.98
C ASP A 146 17.22 -13.69 12.98
N GLY A 147 16.48 -13.27 11.94
CA GLY A 147 16.02 -11.91 11.79
C GLY A 147 17.04 -10.93 11.18
N ALA A 148 18.22 -11.41 10.82
CA ALA A 148 19.24 -10.59 10.18
C ALA A 148 18.85 -10.29 8.72
N SER A 149 19.08 -9.03 8.29
CA SER A 149 18.85 -8.63 6.90
C SER A 149 19.82 -9.35 5.96
N GLN A 150 19.27 -9.99 4.91
CA GLN A 150 20.01 -10.67 3.86
C GLN A 150 19.98 -9.89 2.54
N GLY A 151 19.68 -8.60 2.59
CA GLY A 151 19.64 -7.71 1.44
C GLY A 151 18.24 -7.31 1.02
N LYS A 152 18.18 -6.39 0.07
CA LYS A 152 16.95 -5.83 -0.49
C LYS A 152 16.99 -5.90 -2.01
N VAL A 153 15.80 -6.08 -2.60
CA VAL A 153 15.60 -5.95 -4.05
C VAL A 153 14.62 -4.83 -4.29
N THR A 154 14.99 -3.86 -5.10
CA THR A 154 14.18 -2.68 -5.38
C THR A 154 14.03 -2.48 -6.87
N ASP A 155 12.83 -2.14 -7.32
CA ASP A 155 12.53 -1.72 -8.69
C ASP A 155 11.41 -0.68 -8.69
N ASN A 156 11.19 -0.03 -9.80
CA ASN A 156 10.19 1.02 -9.89
C ASN A 156 9.51 1.06 -11.27
N TYR A 157 8.37 1.71 -11.33
CA TYR A 157 7.61 1.95 -12.55
C TYR A 157 6.94 3.31 -12.51
N THR A 158 7.07 4.07 -13.60
CA THR A 158 6.35 5.35 -13.79
C THR A 158 5.20 5.14 -14.74
N VAL A 159 3.99 5.48 -14.30
CA VAL A 159 2.76 5.31 -15.08
C VAL A 159 2.82 6.22 -16.30
N GLY A 160 2.49 5.67 -17.49
CA GLY A 160 2.51 6.43 -18.73
C GLY A 160 3.90 6.70 -19.30
N ALA A 161 4.97 6.16 -18.70
CA ALA A 161 6.28 6.22 -19.31
C ALA A 161 6.29 5.39 -20.60
N ALA A 162 6.59 6.04 -21.73
CA ALA A 162 6.76 5.34 -23.00
C ALA A 162 7.90 4.34 -22.87
N LYS A 163 7.70 3.13 -23.39
CA LYS A 163 8.80 2.19 -23.57
C LYS A 163 9.81 2.83 -24.51
N LYS A 164 11.01 3.05 -24.08
CA LYS A 164 12.16 3.26 -24.96
C LYS A 164 12.66 1.92 -25.48
#